data_2bb11a5dccb1ab1d1ebe2e5a903c798d
#
_entry.id   2bb11a5dccb1ab1d1ebe2e5a903c798d
#
_cell.length_a   1.000
_cell.length_b   1.000
_cell.length_c   1.000
_cell.angle_alpha   90.00
_cell.angle_beta   90.00
_cell.angle_gamma   90.00
#
_symmetry.space_group_name_H-M   'P 1'
#
loop_
_entity.id
_entity.type
_entity.pdbx_description
1 polymer ?
#
loop_
_entity_poly.entity_id
_entity_poly.type
_entity_poly.pdbx_seq_one_letter_code
_entity_poly.pdbx_strand_id
1 'polypeptide(L)'
;MNPVPATCIRIERLSKTFRGQSTPALQAIDLAVAEGEFVALVGASGCGKSTLLRLIAGLEAPSEGQVCLDGRPVQGPGCDRAVVFQDYSLYPWLNVLENVRFCRSLRAHTRDASESEVNSAVERAYALLELMGLDEVRTRYPNQLSGGMRQRVAIARALMAQPRVLLMDEPFGALDAQTREVMHELILRLFEIERSTIVFVTHDVEEAVYLADRVVVLAPQPGRIDSIHPVALPPPGARHPDLKLAPEFLRQKKTVLDRIRATSGVQRDLDKLSRLAELSRRDRRPDAKPATGTH
;
A
#
# COMPACT_ATOMS: atom_id res chain seq x y z
N MET A 1 29.69 -14.40 2.68
CA MET A 1 28.27 -14.65 2.94
C MET A 1 27.72 -13.39 3.58
N ASN A 2 26.87 -12.65 2.89
CA ASN A 2 26.17 -11.54 3.55
C ASN A 2 25.26 -12.12 4.64
N PRO A 3 25.24 -11.56 5.86
CA PRO A 3 24.34 -12.02 6.90
C PRO A 3 22.89 -11.94 6.40
N VAL A 4 22.12 -12.99 6.65
CA VAL A 4 20.66 -12.96 6.37
C VAL A 4 20.09 -11.79 7.17
N PRO A 5 19.41 -10.82 6.53
CA PRO A 5 18.88 -9.67 7.23
C PRO A 5 17.90 -10.11 8.33
N ALA A 6 17.97 -9.43 9.47
CA ALA A 6 17.09 -9.74 10.60
C ALA A 6 15.63 -9.57 10.17
N THR A 7 14.74 -10.44 10.63
CA THR A 7 13.32 -10.33 10.36
C THR A 7 12.72 -9.22 11.23
N CYS A 8 12.20 -8.17 10.61
CA CYS A 8 11.52 -7.06 11.29
C CYS A 8 10.05 -7.41 11.59
N ILE A 9 9.31 -7.89 10.58
CA ILE A 9 7.90 -8.28 10.72
C ILE A 9 7.79 -9.77 10.47
N ARG A 10 7.15 -10.50 11.40
CA ARG A 10 6.80 -11.92 11.23
C ARG A 10 5.31 -12.12 11.45
N ILE A 11 4.66 -12.70 10.49
CA ILE A 11 3.24 -13.07 10.49
C ILE A 11 3.17 -14.59 10.43
N GLU A 12 2.48 -15.19 11.40
CA GLU A 12 2.41 -16.64 11.55
C GLU A 12 0.97 -17.12 11.61
N ARG A 13 0.54 -17.89 10.62
CA ARG A 13 -0.80 -18.48 10.46
C ARG A 13 -1.94 -17.51 10.78
N LEU A 14 -1.77 -16.26 10.37
CA LEU A 14 -2.68 -15.17 10.69
C LEU A 14 -4.01 -15.35 9.98
N SER A 15 -5.11 -15.39 10.73
CA SER A 15 -6.48 -15.39 10.20
C SER A 15 -7.29 -14.27 10.84
N LYS A 16 -8.22 -13.70 10.07
CA LYS A 16 -9.16 -12.68 10.55
C LYS A 16 -10.57 -12.93 10.05
N THR A 17 -11.48 -13.10 10.99
CA THR A 17 -12.93 -13.15 10.74
C THR A 17 -13.58 -12.00 11.49
N PHE A 18 -14.37 -11.18 10.81
CA PHE A 18 -15.11 -10.07 11.46
C PHE A 18 -16.41 -10.58 12.08
N ARG A 19 -16.87 -9.91 13.13
CA ARG A 19 -18.13 -10.26 13.80
C ARG A 19 -19.29 -10.29 12.80
N GLY A 20 -20.08 -11.36 12.84
CA GLY A 20 -21.24 -11.54 11.97
C GLY A 20 -20.91 -12.05 10.56
N GLN A 21 -19.65 -12.32 10.24
CA GLN A 21 -19.24 -12.94 8.98
C GLN A 21 -18.88 -14.42 9.24
N SER A 22 -19.36 -15.31 8.36
CA SER A 22 -19.00 -16.74 8.37
C SER A 22 -17.72 -17.03 7.60
N THR A 23 -17.36 -16.16 6.66
CA THR A 23 -16.15 -16.32 5.82
C THR A 23 -15.04 -15.41 6.36
N PRO A 24 -13.83 -15.94 6.57
CA PRO A 24 -12.70 -15.12 7.00
C PRO A 24 -12.30 -14.09 5.93
N ALA A 25 -11.98 -12.89 6.36
CA ALA A 25 -11.40 -11.86 5.50
C ALA A 25 -9.96 -12.21 5.10
N LEU A 26 -9.22 -12.85 6.02
CA LEU A 26 -7.87 -13.39 5.80
C LEU A 26 -7.78 -14.79 6.41
N GLN A 27 -7.07 -15.71 5.74
CA GLN A 27 -6.90 -17.08 6.19
C GLN A 27 -5.45 -17.52 6.06
N ALA A 28 -4.88 -17.99 7.17
CA ALA A 28 -3.57 -18.63 7.26
C ALA A 28 -2.47 -17.87 6.51
N ILE A 29 -2.32 -16.57 6.79
CA ILE A 29 -1.26 -15.73 6.22
C ILE A 29 0.04 -16.03 6.96
N ASP A 30 1.07 -16.42 6.21
CA ASP A 30 2.45 -16.56 6.66
C ASP A 30 3.33 -15.60 5.84
N LEU A 31 3.97 -14.64 6.50
CA LEU A 31 4.83 -13.66 5.83
C LEU A 31 5.94 -13.20 6.78
N ALA A 32 7.17 -13.20 6.30
CA ALA A 32 8.29 -12.55 6.96
C ALA A 32 8.77 -11.39 6.11
N VAL A 33 8.99 -10.23 6.74
CA VAL A 33 9.57 -9.04 6.11
C VAL A 33 10.89 -8.73 6.83
N ALA A 34 11.94 -8.57 6.07
CA ALA A 34 13.26 -8.27 6.59
C ALA A 34 13.36 -6.80 7.06
N GLU A 35 14.32 -6.50 7.92
CA GLU A 35 14.62 -5.13 8.30
C GLU A 35 15.12 -4.34 7.09
N GLY A 36 14.55 -3.14 6.90
CA GLY A 36 14.86 -2.28 5.77
C GLY A 36 14.39 -2.83 4.42
N GLU A 37 13.42 -3.75 4.38
CA GLU A 37 12.82 -4.26 3.16
C GLU A 37 11.59 -3.43 2.78
N PHE A 38 11.41 -3.20 1.47
CA PHE A 38 10.22 -2.59 0.90
C PHE A 38 9.34 -3.69 0.28
N VAL A 39 8.23 -4.03 0.92
CA VAL A 39 7.29 -5.05 0.45
C VAL A 39 6.00 -4.41 -0.05
N ALA A 40 5.61 -4.71 -1.29
CA ALA A 40 4.31 -4.31 -1.82
C ALA A 40 3.28 -5.44 -1.73
N LEU A 41 2.07 -5.12 -1.27
CA LEU A 41 0.91 -6.00 -1.24
C LEU A 41 -0.04 -5.63 -2.38
N VAL A 42 -0.28 -6.55 -3.30
CA VAL A 42 -1.18 -6.35 -4.44
C VAL A 42 -2.25 -7.43 -4.50
N GLY A 43 -3.30 -7.21 -5.26
CA GLY A 43 -4.38 -8.17 -5.45
C GLY A 43 -5.71 -7.49 -5.74
N ALA A 44 -6.73 -8.25 -6.09
CA ALA A 44 -8.07 -7.76 -6.40
C ALA A 44 -8.69 -6.97 -5.23
N SER A 45 -9.66 -6.09 -5.54
CA SER A 45 -10.42 -5.40 -4.50
C SER A 45 -11.08 -6.41 -3.55
N GLY A 46 -11.05 -6.12 -2.25
CA GLY A 46 -11.63 -6.98 -1.22
C GLY A 46 -10.82 -8.24 -0.87
N CYS A 47 -9.58 -8.42 -1.37
CA CYS A 47 -8.75 -9.57 -0.99
C CYS A 47 -8.08 -9.45 0.40
N GLY A 48 -8.33 -8.37 1.15
CA GLY A 48 -7.86 -8.23 2.52
C GLY A 48 -6.56 -7.46 2.72
N LYS A 49 -6.03 -6.74 1.71
CA LYS A 49 -4.78 -5.96 1.81
C LYS A 49 -4.80 -4.96 2.97
N SER A 50 -5.79 -4.08 3.01
CA SER A 50 -5.94 -3.09 4.09
C SER A 50 -6.21 -3.75 5.45
N THR A 51 -6.90 -4.90 5.47
CA THR A 51 -7.09 -5.67 6.70
C THR A 51 -5.75 -6.20 7.22
N LEU A 52 -4.91 -6.75 6.35
CA LEU A 52 -3.58 -7.23 6.72
C LEU A 52 -2.72 -6.08 7.25
N LEU A 53 -2.75 -4.93 6.57
CA LEU A 53 -2.02 -3.74 7.00
C LEU A 53 -2.49 -3.25 8.39
N ARG A 54 -3.80 -3.24 8.67
CA ARG A 54 -4.35 -2.87 9.98
C ARG A 54 -3.97 -3.85 11.10
N LEU A 55 -3.86 -5.15 10.79
CA LEU A 55 -3.37 -6.17 11.73
C LEU A 55 -1.89 -5.94 12.06
N ILE A 56 -1.04 -5.62 11.07
CA ILE A 56 0.36 -5.27 11.28
C ILE A 56 0.47 -3.99 12.12
N ALA A 57 -0.39 -3.01 11.88
CA ALA A 57 -0.45 -1.76 12.63
C ALA A 57 -0.88 -1.95 14.10
N GLY A 58 -1.52 -3.09 14.43
CA GLY A 58 -2.14 -3.32 15.74
C GLY A 58 -3.46 -2.58 15.93
N LEU A 59 -4.07 -2.09 14.84
CA LEU A 59 -5.40 -1.44 14.85
C LEU A 59 -6.53 -2.46 14.87
N GLU A 60 -6.23 -3.69 14.48
CA GLU A 60 -7.12 -4.85 14.53
C GLU A 60 -6.41 -6.01 15.22
N ALA A 61 -7.15 -6.80 15.97
CA ALA A 61 -6.65 -8.04 16.54
C ALA A 61 -6.91 -9.21 15.59
N PRO A 62 -5.97 -10.16 15.43
CA PRO A 62 -6.20 -11.38 14.68
C PRO A 62 -7.25 -12.25 15.37
N SER A 63 -7.95 -13.10 14.59
CA SER A 63 -8.81 -14.14 15.14
C SER A 63 -8.01 -15.40 15.50
N GLU A 64 -6.95 -15.69 14.71
CA GLU A 64 -5.99 -16.77 14.92
C GLU A 64 -4.61 -16.33 14.46
N GLY A 65 -3.58 -17.00 14.97
CA GLY A 65 -2.19 -16.67 14.65
C GLY A 65 -1.72 -15.38 15.31
N GLN A 66 -0.63 -14.82 14.83
CA GLN A 66 -0.03 -13.61 15.42
C GLN A 66 0.76 -12.79 14.42
N VAL A 67 0.97 -11.52 14.76
CA VAL A 67 1.95 -10.62 14.15
C VAL A 67 3.00 -10.31 15.19
N CYS A 68 4.26 -10.43 14.84
CA CYS A 68 5.38 -10.03 15.68
C CYS A 68 6.22 -8.95 14.99
N LEU A 69 6.66 -7.96 15.75
CA LEU A 69 7.69 -6.99 15.36
C LEU A 69 8.92 -7.23 16.22
N ASP A 70 10.08 -7.41 15.58
CA ASP A 70 11.35 -7.72 16.25
C ASP A 70 11.20 -8.84 17.29
N GLY A 71 10.46 -9.89 16.94
CA GLY A 71 10.18 -11.03 17.80
C GLY A 71 9.17 -10.78 18.93
N ARG A 72 8.59 -9.57 19.06
CA ARG A 72 7.58 -9.23 20.07
C ARG A 72 6.18 -9.21 19.46
N PRO A 73 5.20 -9.89 20.06
CA PRO A 73 3.82 -9.86 19.56
C PRO A 73 3.24 -8.45 19.56
N VAL A 74 2.55 -8.10 18.47
CA VAL A 74 1.80 -6.84 18.33
C VAL A 74 0.50 -6.96 19.11
N GLN A 75 0.37 -6.19 20.19
CA GLN A 75 -0.83 -6.18 21.04
C GLN A 75 -1.73 -4.96 20.80
N GLY A 76 -1.25 -3.96 20.07
CA GLY A 76 -1.96 -2.73 19.78
C GLY A 76 -1.11 -1.75 18.96
N PRO A 77 -1.60 -0.52 18.72
CA PRO A 77 -0.81 0.53 18.06
C PRO A 77 0.47 0.84 18.87
N GLY A 78 1.55 1.18 18.15
CA GLY A 78 2.85 1.47 18.77
C GLY A 78 3.56 2.64 18.10
N CYS A 79 4.51 3.26 18.80
CA CYS A 79 5.34 4.35 18.26
C CYS A 79 6.43 3.88 17.31
N ASP A 80 6.65 2.58 17.22
CA ASP A 80 7.61 1.89 16.34
C ASP A 80 7.12 1.83 14.89
N ARG A 81 5.83 2.13 14.65
CA ARG A 81 5.22 2.09 13.32
C ARG A 81 4.29 3.28 13.08
N ALA A 82 4.25 3.72 11.83
CA ALA A 82 3.33 4.75 11.36
C ALA A 82 2.48 4.24 10.23
N VAL A 83 1.26 4.77 10.11
CA VAL A 83 0.28 4.40 9.07
C VAL A 83 -0.10 5.63 8.26
N VAL A 84 -0.01 5.49 6.93
CA VAL A 84 -0.61 6.42 5.97
C VAL A 84 -1.89 5.76 5.46
N PHE A 85 -3.04 6.32 5.81
CA PHE A 85 -4.35 5.81 5.43
C PHE A 85 -4.80 6.36 4.06
N GLN A 86 -5.66 5.64 3.39
CA GLN A 86 -6.26 6.03 2.12
C GLN A 86 -7.10 7.31 2.23
N ASP A 87 -7.75 7.55 3.37
CA ASP A 87 -8.60 8.70 3.67
C ASP A 87 -7.86 9.89 4.29
N TYR A 88 -6.50 9.88 4.25
CA TYR A 88 -5.59 10.88 4.79
C TYR A 88 -5.60 11.01 6.31
N SER A 89 -6.72 10.85 6.99
CA SER A 89 -6.92 10.94 8.44
C SER A 89 -6.25 12.16 9.09
N LEU A 90 -6.29 13.33 8.42
CA LEU A 90 -5.75 14.57 8.94
C LEU A 90 -6.66 15.13 10.04
N TYR A 91 -6.05 15.78 11.03
CA TYR A 91 -6.78 16.50 12.07
C TYR A 91 -7.34 17.80 11.49
N PRO A 92 -8.68 17.94 11.33
CA PRO A 92 -9.27 19.08 10.63
C PRO A 92 -9.12 20.42 11.35
N TRP A 93 -8.86 20.40 12.66
CA TRP A 93 -8.64 21.56 13.51
C TRP A 93 -7.17 22.00 13.60
N LEU A 94 -6.24 21.26 13.00
CA LEU A 94 -4.82 21.59 12.91
C LEU A 94 -4.47 22.02 11.50
N ASN A 95 -3.61 23.03 11.35
CA ASN A 95 -3.05 23.40 10.07
C ASN A 95 -2.03 22.36 9.57
N VAL A 96 -1.46 22.53 8.39
CA VAL A 96 -0.51 21.61 7.77
C VAL A 96 0.71 21.36 8.66
N LEU A 97 1.37 22.42 9.14
CA LEU A 97 2.55 22.29 10.00
C LEU A 97 2.22 21.59 11.32
N GLU A 98 1.11 21.93 11.94
CA GLU A 98 0.65 21.32 13.18
C GLU A 98 0.30 19.83 12.99
N ASN A 99 -0.36 19.47 11.87
CA ASN A 99 -0.61 18.06 11.51
C ASN A 99 0.70 17.27 11.43
N VAL A 100 1.72 17.80 10.74
CA VAL A 100 3.01 17.12 10.59
C VAL A 100 3.71 16.97 11.95
N ARG A 101 3.70 18.00 12.79
CA ARG A 101 4.38 18.01 14.10
C ARG A 101 3.64 17.24 15.20
N PHE A 102 2.38 16.87 15.00
CA PHE A 102 1.50 16.36 16.07
C PHE A 102 2.09 15.19 16.87
N CYS A 103 2.71 14.21 16.21
CA CYS A 103 3.31 13.06 16.89
C CYS A 103 4.46 13.45 17.84
N ARG A 104 5.20 14.50 17.54
CA ARG A 104 6.29 15.02 18.38
C ARG A 104 5.75 15.86 19.52
N SER A 105 4.65 16.58 19.33
CA SER A 105 3.96 17.28 20.42
C SER A 105 3.50 16.32 21.52
N LEU A 106 2.95 15.17 21.14
CA LEU A 106 2.56 14.13 22.11
C LEU A 106 3.76 13.60 22.90
N ARG A 107 4.90 13.38 22.25
CA ARG A 107 6.13 12.91 22.91
C ARG A 107 6.73 13.97 23.83
N ALA A 108 6.70 15.25 23.42
CA ALA A 108 7.20 16.34 24.24
C ALA A 108 6.40 16.53 25.56
N HIS A 109 5.10 16.23 25.55
CA HIS A 109 4.27 16.26 26.76
C HIS A 109 4.45 15.07 27.70
N THR A 110 5.04 13.97 27.23
CA THR A 110 5.22 12.75 28.01
C THR A 110 6.64 12.53 28.53
N ARG A 111 7.60 13.36 28.08
CA ARG A 111 9.02 13.30 28.48
C ARG A 111 9.55 14.72 28.56
N ASP A 112 10.53 14.95 29.45
CA ASP A 112 11.34 16.17 29.51
C ASP A 112 12.21 16.25 28.25
N ALA A 113 11.60 16.66 27.11
CA ALA A 113 12.34 16.86 25.86
C ALA A 113 13.30 18.03 26.03
N SER A 114 14.56 17.85 25.69
CA SER A 114 15.55 18.91 25.67
C SER A 114 15.21 19.95 24.60
N GLU A 115 15.64 21.18 24.80
CA GLU A 115 15.49 22.27 23.82
C GLU A 115 16.09 21.90 22.44
N SER A 116 17.20 21.18 22.44
CA SER A 116 17.86 20.65 21.24
C SER A 116 16.95 19.68 20.47
N GLU A 117 16.25 18.76 21.16
CA GLU A 117 15.32 17.82 20.52
C GLU A 117 14.09 18.52 19.92
N VAL A 118 13.61 19.58 20.59
CA VAL A 118 12.50 20.39 20.09
C VAL A 118 12.93 21.15 18.83
N ASN A 119 14.10 21.78 18.82
CA ASN A 119 14.61 22.50 17.67
C ASN A 119 14.85 21.57 16.48
N SER A 120 15.49 20.42 16.69
CA SER A 120 15.70 19.41 15.64
C SER A 120 14.37 18.89 15.05
N ALA A 121 13.34 18.73 15.89
CA ALA A 121 12.01 18.34 15.43
C ALA A 121 11.33 19.43 14.59
N VAL A 122 11.56 20.71 14.91
CA VAL A 122 11.07 21.84 14.11
C VAL A 122 11.75 21.90 12.75
N GLU A 123 13.08 21.81 12.72
CA GLU A 123 13.87 21.81 11.46
C GLU A 123 13.44 20.66 10.55
N ARG A 124 13.27 19.44 11.11
CA ARG A 124 12.80 18.27 10.36
C ARG A 124 11.39 18.49 9.77
N ALA A 125 10.48 19.11 10.52
CA ALA A 125 9.14 19.40 10.01
C ALA A 125 9.17 20.33 8.80
N TYR A 126 9.98 21.41 8.85
CA TYR A 126 10.15 22.32 7.72
C TYR A 126 10.80 21.63 6.53
N ALA A 127 11.85 20.84 6.73
CA ALA A 127 12.48 20.07 5.66
C ALA A 127 11.50 19.08 4.98
N LEU A 128 10.65 18.40 5.77
CA LEU A 128 9.61 17.54 5.21
C LEU A 128 8.55 18.31 4.42
N LEU A 129 8.15 19.49 4.88
CA LEU A 129 7.19 20.34 4.16
C LEU A 129 7.76 20.84 2.84
N GLU A 130 9.01 21.32 2.83
CA GLU A 130 9.72 21.74 1.64
C GLU A 130 9.84 20.57 0.63
N LEU A 131 10.29 19.41 1.10
CA LEU A 131 10.45 18.21 0.30
C LEU A 131 9.12 17.75 -0.33
N MET A 132 7.99 17.91 0.37
CA MET A 132 6.65 17.60 -0.11
C MET A 132 6.02 18.71 -0.95
N GLY A 133 6.71 19.85 -1.15
CA GLY A 133 6.15 21.01 -1.85
C GLY A 133 4.93 21.61 -1.14
N LEU A 134 4.97 21.66 0.19
CA LEU A 134 3.88 22.14 1.05
C LEU A 134 4.23 23.42 1.82
N ASP A 135 5.41 23.99 1.60
CA ASP A 135 5.91 25.13 2.38
C ASP A 135 4.99 26.36 2.30
N GLU A 136 4.51 26.71 1.11
CA GLU A 136 3.60 27.84 0.91
C GLU A 136 2.22 27.66 1.56
N VAL A 137 1.83 26.42 1.86
CA VAL A 137 0.51 26.09 2.42
C VAL A 137 0.56 25.62 3.88
N ARG A 138 1.70 25.78 4.55
CA ARG A 138 1.96 25.28 5.91
C ARG A 138 0.97 25.78 6.96
N THR A 139 0.36 26.94 6.76
CA THR A 139 -0.63 27.55 7.67
C THR A 139 -2.09 27.23 7.28
N ARG A 140 -2.31 26.57 6.13
CA ARG A 140 -3.66 26.20 5.68
C ARG A 140 -4.19 25.00 6.44
N TYR A 141 -5.50 24.90 6.54
CA TYR A 141 -6.21 23.78 7.14
C TYR A 141 -6.57 22.71 6.09
N PRO A 142 -6.81 21.43 6.50
CA PRO A 142 -7.08 20.34 5.58
C PRO A 142 -8.22 20.58 4.57
N ASN A 143 -9.27 21.31 4.97
CA ASN A 143 -10.39 21.67 4.09
C ASN A 143 -10.02 22.66 2.98
N GLN A 144 -8.89 23.33 3.09
CA GLN A 144 -8.36 24.30 2.10
C GLN A 144 -7.37 23.66 1.13
N LEU A 145 -7.13 22.34 1.24
CA LEU A 145 -6.14 21.62 0.46
C LEU A 145 -6.80 20.75 -0.61
N SER A 146 -6.12 20.54 -1.74
CA SER A 146 -6.48 19.51 -2.71
C SER A 146 -6.30 18.10 -2.12
N GLY A 147 -6.90 17.07 -2.75
CA GLY A 147 -6.72 15.68 -2.34
C GLY A 147 -5.25 15.27 -2.30
N GLY A 148 -4.49 15.61 -3.35
CA GLY A 148 -3.07 15.33 -3.42
C GLY A 148 -2.24 16.06 -2.36
N MET A 149 -2.60 17.31 -2.03
CA MET A 149 -1.93 18.03 -0.93
C MET A 149 -2.20 17.36 0.42
N ARG A 150 -3.46 16.97 0.69
CA ARG A 150 -3.79 16.23 1.92
C ARG A 150 -3.00 14.92 2.03
N GLN A 151 -2.84 14.19 0.94
CA GLN A 151 -2.05 12.97 0.90
C GLN A 151 -0.58 13.23 1.25
N ARG A 152 0.02 14.26 0.65
CA ARG A 152 1.41 14.65 0.96
C ARG A 152 1.59 15.07 2.42
N VAL A 153 0.62 15.76 3.02
CA VAL A 153 0.62 16.06 4.46
C VAL A 153 0.57 14.80 5.31
N ALA A 154 -0.27 13.82 4.95
CA ALA A 154 -0.37 12.55 5.67
C ALA A 154 0.95 11.75 5.63
N ILE A 155 1.62 11.73 4.48
CA ILE A 155 2.94 11.11 4.33
C ILE A 155 3.99 11.86 5.17
N ALA A 156 4.06 13.19 5.08
CA ALA A 156 4.99 13.99 5.89
C ALA A 156 4.78 13.76 7.39
N ARG A 157 3.52 13.68 7.86
CA ARG A 157 3.18 13.38 9.25
C ARG A 157 3.68 12.00 9.68
N ALA A 158 3.53 10.98 8.85
CA ALA A 158 4.02 9.63 9.13
C ALA A 158 5.55 9.59 9.22
N LEU A 159 6.24 10.24 8.30
CA LEU A 159 7.70 10.35 8.25
C LEU A 159 8.28 11.19 9.40
N MET A 160 7.52 12.17 9.92
CA MET A 160 7.92 12.97 11.08
C MET A 160 8.15 12.11 12.32
N ALA A 161 7.45 10.99 12.45
CA ALA A 161 7.58 10.06 13.56
C ALA A 161 8.89 9.26 13.53
N GLN A 162 9.60 9.20 12.41
CA GLN A 162 10.77 8.33 12.16
C GLN A 162 10.44 6.87 12.56
N PRO A 163 9.42 6.27 11.96
CA PRO A 163 8.98 4.96 12.37
C PRO A 163 9.98 3.89 11.90
N ARG A 164 10.11 2.81 12.67
CA ARG A 164 10.85 1.62 12.23
C ARG A 164 10.12 0.89 11.09
N VAL A 165 8.77 0.89 11.15
CA VAL A 165 7.90 0.32 10.12
C VAL A 165 6.94 1.38 9.60
N LEU A 166 6.95 1.63 8.30
CA LEU A 166 6.01 2.50 7.60
C LEU A 166 4.99 1.66 6.84
N LEU A 167 3.73 1.83 7.19
CA LEU A 167 2.60 1.13 6.59
C LEU A 167 1.83 2.12 5.73
N MET A 168 1.62 1.81 4.44
CA MET A 168 0.95 2.72 3.52
C MET A 168 -0.20 2.01 2.80
N ASP A 169 -1.41 2.54 2.92
CA ASP A 169 -2.62 2.01 2.28
C ASP A 169 -3.04 2.91 1.12
N GLU A 170 -2.72 2.51 -0.12
CA GLU A 170 -2.98 3.22 -1.38
C GLU A 170 -2.57 4.70 -1.36
N PRO A 171 -1.33 5.05 -0.95
CA PRO A 171 -0.93 6.42 -0.64
C PRO A 171 -0.88 7.35 -1.85
N PHE A 172 -0.95 6.83 -3.07
CA PHE A 172 -0.84 7.63 -4.29
C PHE A 172 -2.12 7.67 -5.13
N GLY A 173 -3.20 7.01 -4.66
CA GLY A 173 -4.45 6.88 -5.41
C GLY A 173 -5.14 8.20 -5.76
N ALA A 174 -4.95 9.25 -4.95
CA ALA A 174 -5.54 10.57 -5.16
C ALA A 174 -4.64 11.57 -5.90
N LEU A 175 -3.43 11.14 -6.33
CA LEU A 175 -2.48 11.99 -7.03
C LEU A 175 -2.69 11.93 -8.55
N ASP A 176 -2.50 13.08 -9.21
CA ASP A 176 -2.33 13.09 -10.66
C ASP A 176 -1.03 12.38 -11.07
N ALA A 177 -0.91 12.02 -12.35
CA ALA A 177 0.20 11.21 -12.85
C ALA A 177 1.57 11.86 -12.62
N GLN A 178 1.70 13.16 -12.86
CA GLN A 178 2.97 13.86 -12.69
C GLN A 178 3.39 13.95 -11.22
N THR A 179 2.47 14.31 -10.34
CA THR A 179 2.71 14.36 -8.90
C THR A 179 3.05 12.97 -8.35
N ARG A 180 2.39 11.93 -8.86
CA ARG A 180 2.64 10.53 -8.46
C ARG A 180 4.07 10.10 -8.79
N GLU A 181 4.58 10.41 -9.99
CA GLU A 181 5.97 10.12 -10.37
C GLU A 181 6.96 10.79 -9.43
N VAL A 182 6.76 12.07 -9.13
CA VAL A 182 7.60 12.81 -8.17
C VAL A 182 7.56 12.15 -6.79
N MET A 183 6.39 11.68 -6.34
CA MET A 183 6.25 11.03 -5.05
C MET A 183 6.92 9.65 -5.02
N HIS A 184 6.93 8.91 -6.11
CA HIS A 184 7.67 7.65 -6.21
C HIS A 184 9.17 7.86 -5.98
N GLU A 185 9.77 8.83 -6.70
CA GLU A 185 11.18 9.17 -6.53
C GLU A 185 11.50 9.61 -5.09
N LEU A 186 10.63 10.41 -4.52
CA LEU A 186 10.78 10.92 -3.17
C LEU A 186 10.73 9.81 -2.13
N ILE A 187 9.78 8.88 -2.24
CA ILE A 187 9.67 7.73 -1.32
C ILE A 187 10.90 6.82 -1.46
N LEU A 188 11.39 6.57 -2.67
CA LEU A 188 12.61 5.77 -2.86
C LEU A 188 13.83 6.41 -2.18
N ARG A 189 14.01 7.72 -2.32
CA ARG A 189 15.11 8.44 -1.65
C ARG A 189 14.96 8.47 -0.13
N LEU A 190 13.74 8.68 0.37
CA LEU A 190 13.47 8.62 1.80
C LEU A 190 13.71 7.21 2.36
N PHE A 191 13.34 6.17 1.62
CA PHE A 191 13.60 4.79 1.99
C PHE A 191 15.11 4.52 2.16
N GLU A 192 15.95 5.04 1.27
CA GLU A 192 17.41 4.92 1.40
C GLU A 192 17.97 5.64 2.63
N ILE A 193 17.46 6.85 2.90
CA ILE A 193 17.93 7.70 4.01
C ILE A 193 17.48 7.13 5.36
N GLU A 194 16.20 6.85 5.50
CA GLU A 194 15.57 6.44 6.77
C GLU A 194 15.76 4.96 7.07
N ARG A 195 15.96 4.12 6.05
CA ARG A 195 16.06 2.65 6.15
C ARG A 195 14.92 2.00 6.93
N SER A 196 13.75 2.62 6.91
CA SER A 196 12.54 2.04 7.51
C SER A 196 12.10 0.81 6.74
N THR A 197 11.54 -0.18 7.42
CA THR A 197 10.84 -1.29 6.75
C THR A 197 9.51 -0.79 6.23
N ILE A 198 9.18 -1.03 4.96
CA ILE A 198 7.94 -0.52 4.34
C ILE A 198 7.03 -1.67 3.94
N VAL A 199 5.75 -1.59 4.34
CA VAL A 199 4.65 -2.40 3.79
C VAL A 199 3.69 -1.47 3.06
N PHE A 200 3.59 -1.66 1.76
CA PHE A 200 2.90 -0.77 0.84
C PHE A 200 1.75 -1.50 0.15
N VAL A 201 0.54 -1.02 0.34
CA VAL A 201 -0.65 -1.54 -0.34
C VAL A 201 -0.95 -0.67 -1.55
N THR A 202 -1.10 -1.29 -2.71
CA THR A 202 -1.55 -0.63 -3.93
C THR A 202 -2.36 -1.58 -4.81
N HIS A 203 -3.21 -1.03 -5.65
CA HIS A 203 -3.84 -1.75 -6.75
C HIS A 203 -3.08 -1.57 -8.08
N ASP A 204 -2.07 -0.70 -8.12
CA ASP A 204 -1.23 -0.47 -9.30
C ASP A 204 0.01 -1.36 -9.25
N VAL A 205 0.08 -2.32 -10.16
CA VAL A 205 1.21 -3.26 -10.28
C VAL A 205 2.49 -2.56 -10.73
N GLU A 206 2.38 -1.45 -11.46
CA GLU A 206 3.53 -0.66 -11.86
C GLU A 206 4.20 -0.03 -10.65
N GLU A 207 3.41 0.58 -9.75
CA GLU A 207 3.91 1.11 -8.48
C GLU A 207 4.58 0.01 -7.65
N ALA A 208 3.92 -1.15 -7.52
CA ALA A 208 4.43 -2.25 -6.73
C ALA A 208 5.79 -2.76 -7.22
N VAL A 209 5.94 -2.96 -8.53
CA VAL A 209 7.20 -3.42 -9.13
C VAL A 209 8.26 -2.32 -9.13
N TYR A 210 7.86 -1.05 -9.31
CA TYR A 210 8.81 0.06 -9.34
C TYR A 210 9.40 0.39 -7.97
N LEU A 211 8.61 0.28 -6.90
CA LEU A 211 9.00 0.72 -5.56
C LEU A 211 9.56 -0.40 -4.69
N ALA A 212 9.01 -1.61 -4.77
CA ALA A 212 9.29 -2.66 -3.80
C ALA A 212 10.51 -3.53 -4.16
N ASP A 213 11.08 -4.17 -3.14
CA ASP A 213 12.06 -5.26 -3.28
C ASP A 213 11.35 -6.59 -3.54
N ARG A 214 10.10 -6.69 -3.07
CA ARG A 214 9.30 -7.90 -3.18
C ARG A 214 7.81 -7.56 -3.29
N VAL A 215 7.12 -8.22 -4.23
CA VAL A 215 5.68 -8.07 -4.44
C VAL A 215 4.96 -9.33 -3.94
N VAL A 216 4.02 -9.16 -3.03
CA VAL A 216 3.17 -10.22 -2.47
C VAL A 216 1.79 -10.10 -3.09
N VAL A 217 1.36 -11.14 -3.82
CA VAL A 217 0.03 -11.20 -4.44
C VAL A 217 -0.95 -11.90 -3.49
N LEU A 218 -2.05 -11.23 -3.17
CA LEU A 218 -3.14 -11.80 -2.39
C LEU A 218 -4.28 -12.25 -3.30
N ALA A 219 -4.73 -13.50 -3.11
CA ALA A 219 -5.96 -14.02 -3.69
C ALA A 219 -7.16 -13.67 -2.81
N PRO A 220 -8.35 -13.42 -3.38
CA PRO A 220 -9.57 -13.13 -2.62
C PRO A 220 -10.30 -14.40 -2.15
N GLN A 221 -11.16 -14.23 -1.16
CA GLN A 221 -12.25 -15.12 -0.72
C GLN A 221 -11.88 -16.57 -0.39
N PRO A 222 -11.25 -16.84 0.73
CA PRO A 222 -10.68 -15.89 1.69
C PRO A 222 -9.37 -15.31 1.23
N GLY A 223 -9.03 -14.12 1.76
CA GLY A 223 -7.74 -13.49 1.49
C GLY A 223 -6.60 -14.39 1.95
N ARG A 224 -5.71 -14.76 1.04
CA ARG A 224 -4.52 -15.57 1.30
C ARG A 224 -3.37 -15.15 0.39
N ILE A 225 -2.16 -15.43 0.79
CA ILE A 225 -1.00 -15.22 -0.11
C ILE A 225 -1.09 -16.26 -1.23
N ASP A 226 -1.13 -15.78 -2.45
CA ASP A 226 -1.09 -16.62 -3.65
C ASP A 226 0.35 -16.86 -4.08
N SER A 227 1.13 -15.79 -4.16
CA SER A 227 2.52 -15.86 -4.61
C SER A 227 3.33 -14.68 -4.10
N ILE A 228 4.64 -14.86 -4.02
CA ILE A 228 5.60 -13.85 -3.63
C ILE A 228 6.65 -13.75 -4.74
N HIS A 229 6.84 -12.54 -5.26
CA HIS A 229 7.74 -12.27 -6.38
C HIS A 229 8.86 -11.34 -5.91
N PRO A 230 10.12 -11.81 -5.87
CA PRO A 230 11.26 -10.91 -5.69
C PRO A 230 11.39 -10.01 -6.93
N VAL A 231 11.66 -8.73 -6.71
CA VAL A 231 11.85 -7.76 -7.78
C VAL A 231 13.33 -7.72 -8.17
N ALA A 232 13.66 -8.27 -9.31
CA ALA A 232 15.02 -8.31 -9.86
C ALA A 232 15.34 -7.02 -10.63
N LEU A 233 15.25 -5.88 -9.97
CA LEU A 233 15.60 -4.55 -10.47
C LEU A 233 16.78 -3.98 -9.66
N PRO A 234 17.43 -2.90 -10.13
CA PRO A 234 18.40 -2.18 -9.31
C PRO A 234 17.82 -1.83 -7.92
N PRO A 235 18.67 -1.68 -6.91
CA PRO A 235 18.21 -1.29 -5.58
C PRO A 235 17.40 0.03 -5.65
N PRO A 236 16.46 0.27 -4.74
CA PRO A 236 15.51 1.40 -4.80
C PRO A 236 16.15 2.74 -5.13
N GLY A 237 17.26 3.11 -4.55
CA GLY A 237 17.92 4.38 -4.81
C GLY A 237 18.64 4.52 -6.14
N ALA A 238 18.84 3.43 -6.85
CA ALA A 238 19.38 3.43 -8.22
C ALA A 238 18.26 3.36 -9.28
N ARG A 239 16.98 3.40 -8.87
CA ARG A 239 15.84 3.39 -9.78
C ARG A 239 15.54 4.80 -10.26
N HIS A 240 15.23 4.93 -11.55
CA HIS A 240 14.78 6.16 -12.20
C HIS A 240 13.61 5.86 -13.15
N PRO A 241 12.79 6.85 -13.53
CA PRO A 241 11.55 6.62 -14.29
C PRO A 241 11.72 5.80 -15.58
N ASP A 242 12.83 5.99 -16.31
CA ASP A 242 13.10 5.25 -17.56
C ASP A 242 13.17 3.73 -17.36
N LEU A 243 13.43 3.28 -16.12
CA LEU A 243 13.45 1.86 -15.79
C LEU A 243 12.10 1.18 -16.10
N LYS A 244 11.00 1.93 -16.05
CA LYS A 244 9.65 1.43 -16.34
C LYS A 244 9.49 1.00 -17.81
N LEU A 245 10.37 1.47 -18.70
CA LEU A 245 10.42 1.09 -20.12
C LEU A 245 11.33 -0.11 -20.39
N ALA A 246 12.11 -0.54 -19.40
CA ALA A 246 13.06 -1.64 -19.56
C ALA A 246 12.32 -2.99 -19.75
N PRO A 247 12.81 -3.87 -20.63
CA PRO A 247 12.20 -5.18 -20.87
C PRO A 247 12.03 -6.02 -19.62
N GLU A 248 12.99 -5.94 -18.69
CA GLU A 248 12.94 -6.67 -17.41
C GLU A 248 11.78 -6.19 -16.53
N PHE A 249 11.60 -4.88 -16.41
CA PHE A 249 10.49 -4.28 -15.68
C PHE A 249 9.15 -4.75 -16.26
N LEU A 250 8.98 -4.68 -17.58
CA LEU A 250 7.76 -5.08 -18.28
C LEU A 250 7.46 -6.59 -18.08
N ARG A 251 8.49 -7.44 -18.07
CA ARG A 251 8.34 -8.88 -17.79
C ARG A 251 7.82 -9.11 -16.37
N GLN A 252 8.42 -8.47 -15.37
CA GLN A 252 8.02 -8.63 -13.97
C GLN A 252 6.62 -8.08 -13.73
N LYS A 253 6.31 -6.89 -14.26
CA LYS A 253 4.96 -6.31 -14.24
C LYS A 253 3.93 -7.28 -14.83
N LYS A 254 4.23 -7.88 -16.01
CA LYS A 254 3.35 -8.86 -16.64
C LYS A 254 3.15 -10.10 -15.78
N THR A 255 4.21 -10.64 -15.21
CA THR A 255 4.14 -11.82 -14.32
C THR A 255 3.18 -11.60 -13.14
N VAL A 256 3.30 -10.46 -12.46
CA VAL A 256 2.42 -10.11 -11.34
C VAL A 256 0.98 -9.90 -11.81
N LEU A 257 0.77 -9.18 -12.94
CA LEU A 257 -0.56 -8.97 -13.52
C LEU A 257 -1.25 -10.30 -13.87
N ASP A 258 -0.53 -11.24 -14.49
CA ASP A 258 -1.08 -12.53 -14.89
C ASP A 258 -1.49 -13.36 -13.64
N ARG A 259 -0.74 -13.27 -12.54
CA ARG A 259 -1.13 -13.90 -11.26
C ARG A 259 -2.39 -13.28 -10.67
N ILE A 260 -2.49 -11.95 -10.65
CA ILE A 260 -3.70 -11.26 -10.16
C ILE A 260 -4.91 -11.65 -10.99
N ARG A 261 -4.81 -11.70 -12.32
CA ARG A 261 -5.89 -12.13 -13.22
C ARG A 261 -6.33 -13.57 -12.96
N ALA A 262 -5.37 -14.47 -12.76
CA ALA A 262 -5.66 -15.87 -12.47
C ALA A 262 -6.43 -16.07 -11.15
N THR A 263 -6.17 -15.19 -10.15
CA THR A 263 -6.80 -15.28 -8.82
C THR A 263 -8.08 -14.48 -8.68
N SER A 264 -8.26 -13.40 -9.48
CA SER A 264 -9.37 -12.45 -9.34
C SER A 264 -10.71 -12.92 -9.92
N GLY A 265 -10.76 -14.08 -10.59
CA GLY A 265 -11.97 -14.57 -11.24
C GLY A 265 -12.38 -13.80 -12.51
N VAL A 266 -11.59 -12.82 -12.95
CA VAL A 266 -11.84 -12.03 -14.18
C VAL A 266 -12.04 -12.94 -15.40
N GLN A 267 -11.32 -14.06 -15.46
CA GLN A 267 -11.50 -15.03 -16.54
C GLN A 267 -12.91 -15.60 -16.59
N ARG A 268 -13.50 -15.92 -15.42
CA ARG A 268 -14.89 -16.41 -15.32
C ARG A 268 -15.91 -15.37 -15.79
N ASP A 269 -15.64 -14.09 -15.56
CA ASP A 269 -16.54 -13.01 -15.98
C ASP A 269 -16.42 -12.74 -17.48
N LEU A 270 -15.24 -12.85 -18.06
CA LEU A 270 -15.04 -12.84 -19.52
C LEU A 270 -15.74 -14.00 -20.21
N ASP A 271 -15.70 -15.20 -19.62
CA ASP A 271 -16.42 -16.36 -20.16
C ASP A 271 -17.95 -16.15 -20.10
N LYS A 272 -18.47 -15.53 -19.03
CA LYS A 272 -19.89 -15.15 -18.94
C LYS A 272 -20.29 -14.11 -19.99
N LEU A 273 -19.44 -13.09 -20.21
CA LEU A 273 -19.67 -12.08 -21.26
C LEU A 273 -19.66 -12.72 -22.65
N SER A 274 -18.76 -13.64 -22.91
CA SER A 274 -18.70 -14.39 -24.16
C SER A 274 -19.98 -15.19 -24.39
N ARG A 275 -20.48 -15.89 -23.37
CA ARG A 275 -21.79 -16.59 -23.42
C ARG A 275 -22.95 -15.65 -23.67
N LEU A 276 -23.00 -14.48 -23.02
CA LEU A 276 -24.01 -13.47 -23.27
C LEU A 276 -23.99 -12.97 -24.72
N ALA A 277 -22.79 -12.73 -25.25
CA ALA A 277 -22.62 -12.30 -26.63
C ALA A 277 -23.09 -13.37 -27.63
N GLU A 278 -22.85 -14.66 -27.35
CA GLU A 278 -23.33 -15.76 -28.17
C GLU A 278 -24.88 -15.88 -28.14
N LEU A 279 -25.50 -15.74 -26.96
CA LEU A 279 -26.96 -15.75 -26.82
C LEU A 279 -27.59 -14.59 -27.58
N SER A 280 -27.04 -13.38 -27.45
CA SER A 280 -27.53 -12.19 -28.18
C SER A 280 -27.36 -12.30 -29.70
N ARG A 281 -26.39 -13.08 -30.18
CA ARG A 281 -26.23 -13.37 -31.63
C ARG A 281 -27.24 -14.40 -32.11
N ARG A 282 -27.67 -15.35 -31.29
CA ARG A 282 -28.72 -16.33 -31.62
C ARG A 282 -30.07 -15.67 -31.75
N ASP A 283 -30.44 -14.77 -30.84
CA ASP A 283 -31.70 -14.03 -30.88
C ASP A 283 -31.82 -13.04 -32.05
N ARG A 284 -30.70 -12.61 -32.62
CA ARG A 284 -30.66 -11.70 -33.80
C ARG A 284 -30.66 -12.40 -35.14
N ARG A 285 -30.68 -13.73 -35.23
CA ARG A 285 -30.89 -14.43 -36.48
C ARG A 285 -32.38 -14.41 -36.79
N PRO A 286 -32.86 -13.67 -37.84
CA PRO A 286 -34.25 -13.77 -38.24
C PRO A 286 -34.46 -15.19 -38.76
N ASP A 287 -35.58 -15.81 -38.34
CA ASP A 287 -36.04 -17.08 -38.87
C ASP A 287 -36.06 -16.98 -40.39
N ALA A 288 -35.19 -17.74 -41.03
CA ALA A 288 -35.30 -17.96 -42.49
C ALA A 288 -36.62 -18.69 -42.72
N LYS A 289 -37.66 -17.94 -43.13
CA LYS A 289 -38.89 -18.53 -43.62
C LYS A 289 -38.56 -19.57 -44.73
N PRO A 290 -39.06 -20.78 -44.63
CA PRO A 290 -38.93 -21.73 -45.75
C PRO A 290 -39.66 -21.12 -46.94
N ALA A 291 -38.95 -21.00 -48.06
CA ALA A 291 -39.54 -20.65 -49.36
C ALA A 291 -40.52 -21.76 -49.71
N THR A 292 -41.82 -21.48 -49.48
CA THR A 292 -42.93 -22.27 -50.05
C THR A 292 -42.90 -22.04 -51.55
N GLY A 293 -42.40 -23.02 -52.29
CA GLY A 293 -42.61 -23.14 -53.71
C GLY A 293 -44.08 -23.43 -53.96
N THR A 294 -44.66 -22.67 -54.85
CA THR A 294 -45.93 -23.01 -55.54
C THR A 294 -45.73 -22.77 -57.05
N HIS A 295 -45.92 -23.83 -57.75
CA HIS A 295 -46.26 -24.04 -59.19
C HIS A 295 -46.30 -22.87 -60.14
#